data_bc50560c55a33f7d414310cbfeaa4eab
#
_entry.id   bc50560c55a33f7d414310cbfeaa4eab
#
_cell.length_a   1.000
_cell.length_b   1.000
_cell.length_c   1.000
_cell.angle_alpha   90.00
_cell.angle_beta   90.00
_cell.angle_gamma   90.00
#
_symmetry.space_group_name_H-M   'P 1'
#
loop_
_entity.id
_entity.type
_entity.pdbx_description
1 polymer ?
#
loop_
_entity_poly.entity_id
_entity_poly.type
_entity_poly.pdbx_seq_one_letter_code
_entity_poly.pdbx_strand_id
1 'polypeptide(L)'
;ITWLNFKVVKMCLPGIFIVTLLTLSIPAVHGGKVLVFPQDGSHWVNMKVIIEALHSRGHSVSVVRPSDSWYIKETSPHYSSITIDIPGGADEEFFQRGNSAWTRFSLDMELKDGFFEIHRKVCEMIIKMLENKQLMQSIRETKYDLVLTDPLNGGGVVLAHYLNVPLVFNVRWTIGGEGHFVIAPSPLSYVPIPAAELTDKMSFFQRVRNFLVYIIRQYLYRQTMGPHYSALVSRYFGPEVDYLSLFQAADLWLMRVDFVFEFPRPTMPNVIYMGGFQCKPAKPLPQELEEFVQSSGVHGVIIMSLGTLIGQLPHDIADEIAVAFAQLPQKVIWRYKGDRPATLGNNTLLVDWMPQNDLLGHPKTRLFVAHGGTNGIFEAIYHSVPIVGLPLVFDQTDNISRMKVKGVAKVVDLATLDRNIFSQALQEVLDELHKDVPMEPLDTALFWIEFVMRHKGAAHLRTESYRMPWYSYHSVDVMVFLLTVVLFTLLAFIGIIRCFCCRSCLKMKMKEE
;
A
#
# COMPACT_ATOMS: atom_id res chain seq x y z
N ILE A 1 -21.70 55.62 44.70
CA ILE A 1 -20.55 55.21 43.83
C ILE A 1 -19.67 54.15 44.52
N THR A 2 -19.58 54.16 45.86
CA THR A 2 -18.76 53.20 46.63
C THR A 2 -19.36 51.79 46.78
N TRP A 3 -20.66 51.59 46.62
CA TRP A 3 -21.30 50.27 46.72
C TRP A 3 -21.27 49.42 45.44
N LEU A 4 -21.14 50.05 44.27
CA LEU A 4 -21.07 49.32 42.99
C LEU A 4 -19.71 48.66 42.78
N ASN A 5 -18.62 49.31 43.24
CA ASN A 5 -17.26 48.80 43.08
C ASN A 5 -16.99 47.54 43.93
N PHE A 6 -17.64 47.36 45.09
CA PHE A 6 -17.42 46.18 45.92
C PHE A 6 -18.14 44.91 45.41
N LYS A 7 -19.28 45.08 44.69
CA LYS A 7 -19.98 43.93 44.06
C LYS A 7 -19.31 43.46 42.80
N VAL A 8 -18.73 44.37 41.98
CA VAL A 8 -18.02 44.00 40.75
C VAL A 8 -16.72 43.27 41.08
N VAL A 9 -15.96 43.71 42.09
CA VAL A 9 -14.73 43.02 42.51
C VAL A 9 -15.01 41.64 43.11
N LYS A 10 -16.14 41.50 43.89
CA LYS A 10 -16.53 40.16 44.42
C LYS A 10 -17.06 39.18 43.38
N MET A 11 -17.59 39.65 42.25
CA MET A 11 -18.04 38.78 41.15
C MET A 11 -16.91 38.45 40.17
N CYS A 12 -15.90 39.32 40.01
CA CYS A 12 -14.76 39.03 39.08
C CYS A 12 -13.73 38.06 39.67
N LEU A 13 -13.49 38.05 40.98
CA LEU A 13 -12.53 37.15 41.63
C LEU A 13 -12.84 35.64 41.48
N PRO A 14 -14.07 35.16 41.71
CA PRO A 14 -14.39 33.77 41.48
C PRO A 14 -14.39 33.38 39.98
N GLY A 15 -14.79 34.32 39.10
CA GLY A 15 -14.74 34.10 37.66
C GLY A 15 -13.30 33.94 37.10
N ILE A 16 -12.38 34.77 37.57
CA ILE A 16 -10.95 34.70 37.21
C ILE A 16 -10.35 33.41 37.79
N PHE A 17 -10.71 33.00 39.00
CA PHE A 17 -10.23 31.75 39.61
C PHE A 17 -10.77 30.51 38.87
N ILE A 18 -12.03 30.51 38.41
CA ILE A 18 -12.62 29.42 37.62
C ILE A 18 -12.01 29.36 36.23
N VAL A 19 -11.77 30.50 35.56
CA VAL A 19 -11.09 30.54 34.26
C VAL A 19 -9.63 30.09 34.40
N THR A 20 -8.94 30.46 35.46
CA THR A 20 -7.55 30.01 35.70
C THR A 20 -7.51 28.53 36.10
N LEU A 21 -8.47 28.01 36.85
CA LEU A 21 -8.60 26.58 37.15
C LEU A 21 -8.98 25.77 35.92
N LEU A 22 -9.86 26.28 35.04
CA LEU A 22 -10.20 25.63 33.77
C LEU A 22 -9.04 25.64 32.76
N THR A 23 -8.21 26.67 32.76
CA THR A 23 -7.00 26.69 31.91
C THR A 23 -5.86 25.82 32.47
N LEU A 24 -5.82 25.60 33.81
CA LEU A 24 -4.86 24.70 34.46
C LEU A 24 -5.27 23.24 34.44
N SER A 25 -6.54 22.93 34.12
CA SER A 25 -7.07 21.57 34.01
C SER A 25 -7.18 21.05 32.58
N ILE A 26 -6.66 21.75 31.57
CA ILE A 26 -6.42 21.12 30.29
C ILE A 26 -5.26 20.14 30.51
N PRO A 27 -5.48 18.81 30.50
CA PRO A 27 -4.37 17.89 30.61
C PRO A 27 -3.44 18.23 29.45
N ALA A 28 -2.19 18.55 29.77
CA ALA A 28 -1.16 18.65 28.74
C ALA A 28 -1.24 17.34 27.95
N VAL A 29 -1.65 17.43 26.69
CA VAL A 29 -1.66 16.28 25.81
C VAL A 29 -0.19 15.91 25.66
N HIS A 30 0.27 14.98 26.51
CA HIS A 30 1.59 14.44 26.38
C HIS A 30 1.62 13.70 25.05
N GLY A 31 2.43 14.17 24.12
CA GLY A 31 2.60 13.49 22.83
C GLY A 31 3.04 12.04 23.07
N GLY A 32 2.44 11.11 22.31
CA GLY A 32 2.85 9.70 22.34
C GLY A 32 4.20 9.50 21.68
N LYS A 33 4.82 8.34 21.92
CA LYS A 33 6.10 7.93 21.37
C LYS A 33 5.90 6.82 20.35
N VAL A 34 6.29 7.06 19.11
CA VAL A 34 6.12 6.13 17.99
C VAL A 34 7.48 5.60 17.54
N LEU A 35 7.62 4.27 17.51
CA LEU A 35 8.76 3.62 16.86
C LEU A 35 8.35 3.28 15.42
N VAL A 36 9.16 3.72 14.45
CA VAL A 36 8.91 3.47 13.03
C VAL A 36 9.96 2.50 12.50
N PHE A 37 9.49 1.42 11.86
CA PHE A 37 10.33 0.52 11.08
C PHE A 37 9.88 0.61 9.60
N PRO A 38 10.51 1.48 8.81
CA PRO A 38 10.06 1.79 7.46
C PRO A 38 10.63 0.82 6.42
N GLN A 39 10.10 0.91 5.20
CA GLN A 39 10.74 0.44 3.98
C GLN A 39 11.29 1.64 3.23
N ASP A 40 12.51 1.54 2.73
CA ASP A 40 13.18 2.62 1.97
C ASP A 40 12.55 2.89 0.59
N GLY A 41 13.01 3.91 -0.10
CA GLY A 41 12.54 4.29 -1.43
C GLY A 41 11.16 4.98 -1.40
N SER A 42 10.32 4.66 -2.37
CA SER A 42 9.00 5.30 -2.53
C SER A 42 8.02 5.00 -1.38
N HIS A 43 8.24 3.93 -0.60
CA HIS A 43 7.47 3.63 0.60
C HIS A 43 7.77 4.63 1.72
N TRP A 44 9.05 4.98 1.88
CA TRP A 44 9.47 6.03 2.81
C TRP A 44 8.87 7.40 2.51
N VAL A 45 8.78 7.78 1.23
CA VAL A 45 8.21 9.08 0.83
C VAL A 45 6.81 9.28 1.41
N ASN A 46 5.98 8.23 1.41
CA ASN A 46 4.66 8.27 2.04
C ASN A 46 4.72 8.19 3.57
N MET A 47 5.54 7.30 4.12
CA MET A 47 5.69 7.15 5.57
C MET A 47 6.11 8.46 6.22
N LYS A 48 7.01 9.20 5.56
CA LYS A 48 7.52 10.50 6.01
C LYS A 48 6.39 11.51 6.21
N VAL A 49 5.36 11.53 5.35
CA VAL A 49 4.19 12.44 5.50
C VAL A 49 3.48 12.19 6.83
N ILE A 50 3.28 10.93 7.19
CA ILE A 50 2.66 10.55 8.47
C ILE A 50 3.56 10.96 9.65
N ILE A 51 4.87 10.73 9.54
CA ILE A 51 5.86 11.09 10.57
C ILE A 51 5.85 12.60 10.80
N GLU A 52 5.89 13.41 9.76
CA GLU A 52 5.84 14.87 9.83
C GLU A 52 4.55 15.35 10.50
N ALA A 53 3.41 14.73 10.14
CA ALA A 53 2.12 15.06 10.73
C ALA A 53 2.01 14.64 12.21
N LEU A 54 2.53 13.48 12.59
CA LEU A 54 2.62 13.05 13.99
C LEU A 54 3.49 14.00 14.81
N HIS A 55 4.66 14.37 14.27
CA HIS A 55 5.55 15.34 14.93
C HIS A 55 4.87 16.70 15.13
N SER A 56 4.16 17.21 14.12
CA SER A 56 3.42 18.49 14.23
C SER A 56 2.32 18.48 15.27
N ARG A 57 1.79 17.29 15.63
CA ARG A 57 0.83 17.08 16.72
C ARG A 57 1.49 16.84 18.08
N GLY A 58 2.82 16.98 18.17
CA GLY A 58 3.58 16.87 19.42
C GLY A 58 4.00 15.46 19.80
N HIS A 59 3.88 14.47 18.89
CA HIS A 59 4.38 13.11 19.14
C HIS A 59 5.89 13.02 18.89
N SER A 60 6.58 12.21 19.67
CA SER A 60 7.98 11.88 19.46
C SER A 60 8.09 10.65 18.56
N VAL A 61 8.87 10.76 17.49
CA VAL A 61 9.05 9.67 16.52
C VAL A 61 10.51 9.24 16.48
N SER A 62 10.76 7.94 16.57
CA SER A 62 12.08 7.33 16.34
C SER A 62 12.02 6.40 15.15
N VAL A 63 12.98 6.52 14.23
CA VAL A 63 13.01 5.78 12.96
C VAL A 63 14.20 4.84 12.96
N VAL A 64 13.95 3.54 12.81
CA VAL A 64 14.99 2.53 12.60
C VAL A 64 15.39 2.55 11.12
N ARG A 65 16.68 2.69 10.85
CA ARG A 65 17.19 2.74 9.47
C ARG A 65 18.52 1.97 9.34
N PRO A 66 18.81 1.37 8.19
CA PRO A 66 20.15 0.92 7.86
C PRO A 66 21.11 2.10 7.63
N SER A 67 22.41 1.89 7.87
CA SER A 67 23.44 2.92 7.69
C SER A 67 23.55 3.44 6.25
N ASP A 68 23.31 2.56 5.28
CA ASP A 68 23.36 2.81 3.84
C ASP A 68 22.01 3.23 3.22
N SER A 69 21.03 3.60 4.05
CA SER A 69 19.74 4.08 3.55
C SER A 69 19.89 5.30 2.65
N TRP A 70 19.28 5.25 1.48
CA TRP A 70 19.41 6.29 0.45
C TRP A 70 18.30 7.36 0.50
N TYR A 71 17.10 7.04 0.98
CA TYR A 71 16.00 8.00 1.16
C TYR A 71 15.83 8.47 2.62
N ILE A 72 16.12 7.60 3.61
CA ILE A 72 15.90 7.89 5.02
C ILE A 72 17.14 8.59 5.57
N LYS A 73 17.07 9.89 5.75
CA LYS A 73 18.17 10.69 6.27
C LYS A 73 18.45 10.35 7.74
N GLU A 74 19.71 10.40 8.13
CA GLU A 74 20.11 10.18 9.53
C GLU A 74 19.64 11.32 10.44
N THR A 75 19.66 12.52 9.94
CA THR A 75 19.23 13.72 10.69
C THR A 75 17.94 14.29 10.13
N SER A 76 16.98 14.57 11.00
CA SER A 76 15.68 15.17 10.62
C SER A 76 15.14 15.99 11.79
N PRO A 77 14.47 17.12 11.53
CA PRO A 77 13.76 17.87 12.57
C PRO A 77 12.50 17.14 13.07
N HIS A 78 12.04 16.10 12.39
CA HIS A 78 10.75 15.44 12.65
C HIS A 78 10.87 14.09 13.34
N TYR A 79 12.08 13.52 13.40
CA TYR A 79 12.32 12.22 14.05
C TYR A 79 13.78 12.09 14.52
N SER A 80 14.00 11.21 15.49
CA SER A 80 15.34 10.71 15.87
C SER A 80 15.63 9.39 15.14
N SER A 81 16.87 9.20 14.69
CA SER A 81 17.27 7.97 13.99
C SER A 81 17.89 6.94 14.95
N ILE A 82 17.54 5.68 14.73
CA ILE A 82 18.20 4.50 15.27
C ILE A 82 18.90 3.83 14.09
N THR A 83 20.16 4.19 13.87
CA THR A 83 20.93 3.69 12.72
C THR A 83 21.57 2.35 13.05
N ILE A 84 21.35 1.35 12.21
CA ILE A 84 21.91 0.01 12.30
C ILE A 84 22.91 -0.17 11.16
N ASP A 85 24.13 -0.49 11.53
CA ASP A 85 25.20 -0.71 10.54
C ASP A 85 25.06 -2.07 9.87
N ILE A 86 24.53 -2.07 8.64
CA ILE A 86 24.41 -3.23 7.77
C ILE A 86 24.91 -2.84 6.39
N PRO A 87 26.11 -3.28 5.99
CA PRO A 87 26.62 -3.00 4.67
C PRO A 87 25.84 -3.76 3.58
N GLY A 88 25.65 -3.12 2.46
CA GLY A 88 25.06 -3.69 1.26
C GLY A 88 23.55 -3.83 1.32
N GLY A 89 22.81 -2.78 1.71
CA GLY A 89 21.37 -2.69 1.67
C GLY A 89 20.78 -2.80 0.26
N ALA A 90 19.46 -2.69 0.15
CA ALA A 90 18.80 -2.49 -1.13
C ALA A 90 18.97 -1.00 -1.52
N ASP A 91 20.15 -0.66 -1.96
CA ASP A 91 20.54 0.68 -2.39
C ASP A 91 20.03 1.02 -3.80
N GLU A 92 20.25 2.25 -4.23
CA GLU A 92 19.86 2.69 -5.58
C GLU A 92 20.54 1.82 -6.68
N GLU A 93 21.79 1.42 -6.48
CA GLU A 93 22.53 0.58 -7.41
C GLU A 93 21.96 -0.84 -7.54
N PHE A 94 21.46 -1.41 -6.44
CA PHE A 94 20.76 -2.70 -6.45
C PHE A 94 19.52 -2.66 -7.35
N PHE A 95 18.70 -1.61 -7.26
CA PHE A 95 17.52 -1.43 -8.11
C PHE A 95 17.87 -1.02 -9.55
N GLN A 96 19.03 -0.35 -9.77
CA GLN A 96 19.48 0.03 -11.10
C GLN A 96 20.11 -1.13 -11.86
N ARG A 97 20.73 -2.11 -11.20
CA ARG A 97 21.28 -3.30 -11.84
C ARG A 97 20.23 -4.14 -12.57
N GLY A 98 19.01 -4.23 -12.05
CA GLY A 98 17.88 -4.86 -12.74
C GLY A 98 17.41 -4.17 -14.02
N ASN A 99 17.91 -2.98 -14.32
CA ASN A 99 17.53 -2.21 -15.52
C ASN A 99 18.12 -2.73 -16.83
N SER A 100 19.00 -3.74 -16.83
CA SER A 100 19.60 -4.29 -18.06
C SER A 100 18.73 -5.33 -18.79
N ALA A 101 17.66 -5.83 -18.15
CA ALA A 101 16.82 -6.89 -18.68
C ALA A 101 15.38 -6.40 -18.88
N TRP A 102 15.14 -5.76 -20.01
CA TRP A 102 13.89 -5.08 -20.37
C TRP A 102 12.76 -5.99 -20.83
N THR A 103 12.87 -7.29 -20.68
CA THR A 103 11.72 -8.16 -20.82
C THR A 103 11.01 -8.31 -19.48
N ARG A 104 9.68 -8.21 -19.46
CA ARG A 104 8.85 -8.35 -18.26
C ARG A 104 9.22 -9.62 -17.47
N PHE A 105 9.56 -10.70 -18.15
CA PHE A 105 9.96 -11.98 -17.54
C PHE A 105 11.30 -11.91 -16.80
N SER A 106 12.34 -11.33 -17.41
CA SER A 106 13.66 -11.20 -16.77
C SER A 106 13.62 -10.23 -15.59
N LEU A 107 12.88 -9.14 -15.73
CA LEU A 107 12.67 -8.18 -14.65
C LEU A 107 11.91 -8.81 -13.46
N ASP A 108 10.89 -9.63 -13.71
CA ASP A 108 10.15 -10.35 -12.65
C ASP A 108 11.04 -11.38 -11.93
N MET A 109 11.97 -12.04 -12.63
CA MET A 109 12.91 -12.99 -12.03
C MET A 109 13.97 -12.30 -11.18
N GLU A 110 14.60 -11.24 -11.68
CA GLU A 110 15.58 -10.45 -10.93
C GLU A 110 14.96 -9.80 -9.69
N LEU A 111 13.74 -9.32 -9.81
CA LEU A 111 13.00 -8.77 -8.67
C LEU A 111 12.70 -9.82 -7.60
N LYS A 112 12.41 -11.07 -7.98
CA LYS A 112 12.19 -12.16 -7.04
C LYS A 112 13.44 -12.43 -6.19
N ASP A 113 14.60 -12.52 -6.82
CA ASP A 113 15.87 -12.73 -6.12
C ASP A 113 16.22 -11.52 -5.25
N GLY A 114 15.92 -10.31 -5.75
CA GLY A 114 16.05 -9.07 -5.01
C GLY A 114 15.17 -9.01 -3.77
N PHE A 115 13.91 -9.45 -3.85
CA PHE A 115 13.04 -9.54 -2.67
C PHE A 115 13.55 -10.52 -1.63
N PHE A 116 14.07 -11.66 -2.05
CA PHE A 116 14.67 -12.65 -1.16
C PHE A 116 15.83 -12.02 -0.37
N GLU A 117 16.69 -11.28 -1.05
CA GLU A 117 17.84 -10.61 -0.46
C GLU A 117 17.43 -9.48 0.51
N ILE A 118 16.40 -8.69 0.17
CA ILE A 118 15.85 -7.67 1.07
C ILE A 118 15.38 -8.30 2.39
N HIS A 119 14.60 -9.40 2.33
CA HIS A 119 14.12 -10.07 3.54
C HIS A 119 15.25 -10.66 4.37
N ARG A 120 16.25 -11.25 3.74
CA ARG A 120 17.45 -11.75 4.41
C ARG A 120 18.14 -10.63 5.18
N LYS A 121 18.37 -9.48 4.55
CA LYS A 121 19.02 -8.31 5.16
C LYS A 121 18.20 -7.69 6.28
N VAL A 122 16.88 -7.60 6.12
CA VAL A 122 15.99 -7.15 7.20
C VAL A 122 16.10 -8.08 8.41
N CYS A 123 16.13 -9.41 8.21
CA CYS A 123 16.32 -10.36 9.28
C CYS A 123 17.69 -10.19 9.95
N GLU A 124 18.77 -10.00 9.19
CA GLU A 124 20.09 -9.70 9.74
C GLU A 124 20.12 -8.43 10.58
N MET A 125 19.43 -7.38 10.12
CA MET A 125 19.28 -6.13 10.87
C MET A 125 18.58 -6.36 12.21
N ILE A 126 17.48 -7.09 12.21
CA ILE A 126 16.74 -7.44 13.44
C ILE A 126 17.60 -8.29 14.38
N ILE A 127 18.34 -9.27 13.86
CA ILE A 127 19.26 -10.09 14.65
C ILE A 127 20.32 -9.20 15.33
N LYS A 128 20.99 -8.32 14.59
CA LYS A 128 21.96 -7.37 15.15
C LYS A 128 21.33 -6.48 16.24
N MET A 129 20.10 -6.02 16.03
CA MET A 129 19.38 -5.26 17.06
C MET A 129 19.14 -6.09 18.31
N LEU A 130 18.53 -7.28 18.18
CA LEU A 130 18.18 -8.15 19.32
C LEU A 130 19.41 -8.62 20.11
N GLU A 131 20.55 -8.82 19.44
CA GLU A 131 21.82 -9.20 20.07
C GLU A 131 22.52 -8.02 20.76
N ASN A 132 22.23 -6.77 20.36
CA ASN A 132 22.73 -5.57 21.02
C ASN A 132 21.89 -5.23 22.26
N LYS A 133 22.27 -5.81 23.42
CA LYS A 133 21.51 -5.65 24.65
C LYS A 133 21.39 -4.20 25.12
N GLN A 134 22.41 -3.36 24.90
CA GLN A 134 22.37 -1.94 25.27
C GLN A 134 21.36 -1.17 24.41
N LEU A 135 21.36 -1.38 23.10
CA LEU A 135 20.39 -0.79 22.18
C LEU A 135 18.96 -1.21 22.54
N MET A 136 18.72 -2.51 22.72
CA MET A 136 17.39 -3.01 23.03
C MET A 136 16.88 -2.57 24.40
N GLN A 137 17.78 -2.40 25.36
CA GLN A 137 17.44 -1.80 26.65
C GLN A 137 17.03 -0.33 26.49
N SER A 138 17.78 0.47 25.75
CA SER A 138 17.46 1.88 25.46
C SER A 138 16.10 2.02 24.74
N ILE A 139 15.84 1.16 23.75
CA ILE A 139 14.55 1.11 23.04
C ILE A 139 13.41 0.78 24.02
N ARG A 140 13.60 -0.18 24.91
CA ARG A 140 12.61 -0.58 25.91
C ARG A 140 12.36 0.50 26.96
N GLU A 141 13.42 1.19 27.42
CA GLU A 141 13.35 2.29 28.39
C GLU A 141 12.64 3.52 27.82
N THR A 142 12.67 3.70 26.49
CA THR A 142 11.96 4.79 25.80
C THR A 142 10.44 4.65 25.97
N LYS A 143 9.91 3.45 26.17
CA LYS A 143 8.47 3.14 26.35
C LYS A 143 7.63 3.69 25.21
N TYR A 144 7.82 3.12 24.02
CA TYR A 144 6.99 3.45 22.86
C TYR A 144 5.53 3.02 23.08
N ASP A 145 4.61 3.79 22.53
CA ASP A 145 3.18 3.54 22.58
C ASP A 145 2.70 2.62 21.46
N LEU A 146 3.41 2.58 20.33
CA LEU A 146 3.15 1.69 19.19
C LEU A 146 4.37 1.58 18.27
N VAL A 147 4.34 0.56 17.41
CA VAL A 147 5.20 0.45 16.23
C VAL A 147 4.39 0.76 14.98
N LEU A 148 4.86 1.70 14.17
CA LEU A 148 4.35 1.99 12.83
C LEU A 148 5.32 1.41 11.79
N THR A 149 4.83 0.57 10.88
CA THR A 149 5.70 -0.13 9.93
C THR A 149 5.05 -0.31 8.56
N ASP A 150 5.85 -0.71 7.58
CA ASP A 150 5.38 -1.13 6.27
C ASP A 150 5.29 -2.67 6.23
N PRO A 151 4.19 -3.28 5.75
CA PRO A 151 4.04 -4.74 5.72
C PRO A 151 4.87 -5.42 4.63
N LEU A 152 5.61 -4.67 3.82
CA LEU A 152 6.51 -5.24 2.82
C LEU A 152 7.64 -6.05 3.48
N ASN A 153 8.02 -5.70 4.71
CA ASN A 153 8.99 -6.46 5.49
C ASN A 153 8.48 -6.77 6.92
N GLY A 154 9.10 -7.77 7.56
CA GLY A 154 8.67 -8.26 8.87
C GLY A 154 9.34 -7.57 10.07
N GLY A 155 10.23 -6.62 9.85
CA GLY A 155 11.03 -6.05 10.94
C GLY A 155 10.21 -5.38 12.03
N GLY A 156 9.25 -4.55 11.63
CA GLY A 156 8.36 -3.87 12.57
C GLY A 156 7.45 -4.83 13.35
N VAL A 157 7.03 -5.95 12.73
CA VAL A 157 6.24 -7.00 13.39
C VAL A 157 7.01 -7.61 14.55
N VAL A 158 8.27 -7.98 14.30
CA VAL A 158 9.16 -8.57 15.31
C VAL A 158 9.43 -7.60 16.44
N LEU A 159 9.66 -6.31 16.14
CA LEU A 159 9.89 -5.29 17.17
C LEU A 159 8.65 -5.02 18.01
N ALA A 160 7.47 -4.94 17.39
CA ALA A 160 6.21 -4.74 18.12
C ALA A 160 5.95 -5.89 19.10
N HIS A 161 6.17 -7.12 18.67
CA HIS A 161 6.07 -8.30 19.53
C HIS A 161 7.09 -8.28 20.68
N TYR A 162 8.37 -7.98 20.37
CA TYR A 162 9.43 -7.88 21.38
C TYR A 162 9.14 -6.83 22.46
N LEU A 163 8.59 -5.69 22.06
CA LEU A 163 8.26 -4.58 22.96
C LEU A 163 6.90 -4.74 23.64
N ASN A 164 6.08 -5.67 23.16
CA ASN A 164 4.69 -5.86 23.58
C ASN A 164 3.86 -4.56 23.45
N VAL A 165 3.93 -3.93 22.30
CA VAL A 165 3.19 -2.70 21.97
C VAL A 165 2.31 -2.89 20.71
N PRO A 166 1.26 -2.09 20.54
CA PRO A 166 0.39 -2.11 19.36
C PRO A 166 1.18 -1.98 18.06
N LEU A 167 0.69 -2.67 17.02
CA LEU A 167 1.25 -2.66 15.67
C LEU A 167 0.30 -1.97 14.70
N VAL A 168 0.82 -1.00 13.95
CA VAL A 168 0.09 -0.28 12.90
C VAL A 168 0.83 -0.41 11.58
N PHE A 169 0.15 -0.88 10.55
CA PHE A 169 0.68 -0.94 9.20
C PHE A 169 0.31 0.28 8.36
N ASN A 170 1.29 0.85 7.65
CA ASN A 170 1.10 1.76 6.54
C ASN A 170 1.22 0.98 5.22
N VAL A 171 0.08 0.56 4.67
CA VAL A 171 0.01 -0.46 3.63
C VAL A 171 -0.04 0.16 2.26
N ARG A 172 1.01 -0.01 1.47
CA ARG A 172 0.96 0.19 0.03
C ARG A 172 0.66 -1.12 -0.68
N TRP A 173 1.42 -2.15 -0.32
CA TRP A 173 1.43 -3.44 -0.95
C TRP A 173 2.04 -4.46 0.01
N THR A 174 1.67 -5.72 -0.11
CA THR A 174 2.32 -6.83 0.60
C THR A 174 2.89 -7.80 -0.42
N ILE A 175 3.87 -8.60 -0.05
CA ILE A 175 4.43 -9.61 -0.96
C ILE A 175 3.37 -10.61 -1.42
N GLY A 176 2.40 -10.94 -0.55
CA GLY A 176 1.26 -11.78 -0.89
C GLY A 176 0.19 -11.09 -1.74
N GLY A 177 0.40 -9.82 -2.09
CA GLY A 177 -0.57 -8.98 -2.76
C GLY A 177 -1.17 -7.92 -1.86
N GLU A 178 -2.46 -7.69 -1.92
CA GLU A 178 -3.13 -6.68 -1.09
C GLU A 178 -3.33 -7.18 0.35
N GLY A 179 -3.19 -6.27 1.32
CA GLY A 179 -3.36 -6.57 2.74
C GLY A 179 -4.71 -7.20 3.08
N HIS A 180 -5.77 -6.88 2.34
CA HIS A 180 -7.09 -7.46 2.54
C HIS A 180 -7.13 -8.98 2.46
N PHE A 181 -6.33 -9.61 1.57
CA PHE A 181 -6.30 -11.08 1.48
C PHE A 181 -5.74 -11.77 2.72
N VAL A 182 -5.09 -11.00 3.58
CA VAL A 182 -4.55 -11.49 4.86
C VAL A 182 -5.58 -11.40 5.98
N ILE A 183 -6.45 -10.36 5.98
CA ILE A 183 -7.26 -9.99 7.15
C ILE A 183 -8.75 -9.81 6.86
N ALA A 184 -9.18 -9.73 5.60
CA ALA A 184 -10.57 -9.46 5.24
C ALA A 184 -11.14 -10.53 4.31
N PRO A 185 -12.47 -10.77 4.35
CA PRO A 185 -13.13 -11.64 3.38
C PRO A 185 -12.84 -11.16 1.95
N SER A 186 -12.33 -12.04 1.11
CA SER A 186 -11.96 -11.71 -0.26
C SER A 186 -12.53 -12.77 -1.22
N PRO A 187 -13.85 -12.69 -1.54
CA PRO A 187 -14.50 -13.64 -2.44
C PRO A 187 -13.91 -13.57 -3.84
N LEU A 188 -13.26 -14.66 -4.27
CA LEU A 188 -12.55 -14.75 -5.56
C LEU A 188 -13.48 -14.67 -6.77
N SER A 189 -14.80 -14.71 -6.55
CA SER A 189 -15.81 -14.57 -7.61
C SER A 189 -15.92 -13.14 -8.19
N TYR A 190 -15.55 -12.12 -7.41
CA TYR A 190 -15.62 -10.71 -7.83
C TYR A 190 -14.50 -9.83 -7.27
N VAL A 191 -13.67 -10.32 -6.35
CA VAL A 191 -12.48 -9.60 -5.88
C VAL A 191 -11.28 -10.08 -6.68
N PRO A 192 -10.69 -9.24 -7.56
CA PRO A 192 -9.54 -9.63 -8.35
C PRO A 192 -8.28 -9.73 -7.50
N ILE A 193 -7.50 -10.77 -7.74
CA ILE A 193 -6.18 -10.96 -7.13
C ILE A 193 -5.15 -10.07 -7.82
N PRO A 194 -4.24 -9.43 -7.10
CA PRO A 194 -3.12 -8.72 -7.70
C PRO A 194 -2.32 -9.59 -8.67
N ALA A 195 -1.88 -9.02 -9.78
CA ALA A 195 -1.26 -9.67 -10.94
C ALA A 195 -2.18 -10.60 -11.76
N ALA A 196 -3.47 -10.67 -11.46
CA ALA A 196 -4.43 -11.33 -12.33
C ALA A 196 -4.87 -10.43 -13.50
N GLU A 197 -4.68 -9.11 -13.39
CA GLU A 197 -5.09 -8.10 -14.39
C GLU A 197 -6.57 -8.19 -14.73
N LEU A 198 -7.39 -8.40 -13.70
CA LEU A 198 -8.83 -8.61 -13.80
C LEU A 198 -9.59 -7.44 -13.15
N THR A 199 -10.88 -7.40 -13.42
CA THR A 199 -11.82 -6.44 -12.80
C THR A 199 -12.75 -7.17 -11.85
N ASP A 200 -13.59 -6.44 -11.12
CA ASP A 200 -14.67 -6.99 -10.29
C ASP A 200 -15.77 -7.69 -11.11
N LYS A 201 -15.82 -7.44 -12.44
CA LYS A 201 -16.75 -8.08 -13.39
C LYS A 201 -16.02 -9.16 -14.18
N MET A 202 -16.02 -10.38 -13.66
CA MET A 202 -15.29 -11.53 -14.22
C MET A 202 -16.22 -12.53 -14.91
N SER A 203 -15.86 -12.92 -16.15
CA SER A 203 -16.43 -14.11 -16.81
C SER A 203 -16.05 -15.38 -16.06
N PHE A 204 -16.64 -16.53 -16.42
CA PHE A 204 -16.31 -17.82 -15.78
C PHE A 204 -14.79 -18.12 -15.84
N PHE A 205 -14.18 -18.01 -17.02
CA PHE A 205 -12.75 -18.32 -17.17
C PHE A 205 -11.84 -17.30 -16.48
N GLN A 206 -12.27 -16.04 -16.38
CA GLN A 206 -11.57 -15.05 -15.58
C GLN A 206 -11.62 -15.38 -14.09
N ARG A 207 -12.74 -15.88 -13.57
CA ARG A 207 -12.81 -16.40 -12.18
C ARG A 207 -11.91 -17.61 -11.97
N VAL A 208 -11.82 -18.52 -12.94
CA VAL A 208 -10.86 -19.64 -12.88
C VAL A 208 -9.42 -19.11 -12.82
N ARG A 209 -9.06 -18.15 -13.69
CA ARG A 209 -7.75 -17.49 -13.65
C ARG A 209 -7.49 -16.84 -12.30
N ASN A 210 -8.45 -16.09 -11.77
CA ASN A 210 -8.35 -15.43 -10.48
C ASN A 210 -8.06 -16.43 -9.34
N PHE A 211 -8.78 -17.54 -9.32
CA PHE A 211 -8.59 -18.61 -8.34
C PHE A 211 -7.20 -19.27 -8.46
N LEU A 212 -6.75 -19.57 -9.67
CA LEU A 212 -5.41 -20.15 -9.88
C LEU A 212 -4.29 -19.18 -9.47
N VAL A 213 -4.41 -17.90 -9.83
CA VAL A 213 -3.45 -16.86 -9.40
C VAL A 213 -3.44 -16.75 -7.88
N TYR A 214 -4.58 -16.81 -7.20
CA TYR A 214 -4.66 -16.83 -5.74
C TYR A 214 -3.84 -17.98 -5.14
N ILE A 215 -4.02 -19.21 -5.61
CA ILE A 215 -3.29 -20.38 -5.11
C ILE A 215 -1.78 -20.21 -5.30
N ILE A 216 -1.36 -19.79 -6.50
CA ILE A 216 0.06 -19.55 -6.81
C ILE A 216 0.64 -18.46 -5.89
N ARG A 217 -0.08 -17.36 -5.69
CA ARG A 217 0.35 -16.27 -4.81
C ARG A 217 0.47 -16.71 -3.36
N GLN A 218 -0.50 -17.47 -2.83
CA GLN A 218 -0.43 -18.00 -1.47
C GLN A 218 0.75 -18.95 -1.28
N TYR A 219 1.03 -19.78 -2.28
CA TYR A 219 2.20 -20.65 -2.27
C TYR A 219 3.50 -19.83 -2.27
N LEU A 220 3.66 -18.87 -3.20
CA LEU A 220 4.86 -18.03 -3.29
C LEU A 220 5.08 -17.22 -2.01
N TYR A 221 4.03 -16.63 -1.44
CA TYR A 221 4.10 -15.90 -0.17
C TYR A 221 4.71 -16.76 0.95
N ARG A 222 4.22 -18.00 1.10
CA ARG A 222 4.74 -18.94 2.11
C ARG A 222 6.19 -19.34 1.86
N GLN A 223 6.63 -19.39 0.60
CA GLN A 223 8.02 -19.74 0.26
C GLN A 223 9.00 -18.57 0.40
N THR A 224 8.55 -17.36 0.22
CA THR A 224 9.40 -16.16 0.22
C THR A 224 9.55 -15.53 1.61
N MET A 225 8.45 -15.30 2.31
CA MET A 225 8.50 -14.65 3.64
C MET A 225 8.65 -15.64 4.79
N GLY A 226 7.95 -16.79 4.70
CA GLY A 226 7.87 -17.75 5.79
C GLY A 226 9.22 -18.17 6.36
N PRO A 227 10.18 -18.68 5.57
CA PRO A 227 11.40 -19.28 6.09
C PRO A 227 12.27 -18.32 6.92
N HIS A 228 12.42 -17.06 6.44
CA HIS A 228 13.31 -16.09 7.11
C HIS A 228 12.76 -15.64 8.46
N TYR A 229 11.49 -15.17 8.46
CA TYR A 229 10.90 -14.62 9.68
C TYR A 229 10.47 -15.70 10.67
N SER A 230 10.03 -16.87 10.21
CA SER A 230 9.68 -17.98 11.09
C SER A 230 10.91 -18.51 11.83
N ALA A 231 12.07 -18.65 11.15
CA ALA A 231 13.31 -19.05 11.78
C ALA A 231 13.77 -18.02 12.83
N LEU A 232 13.67 -16.73 12.51
CA LEU A 232 14.01 -15.65 13.42
C LEU A 232 13.11 -15.64 14.66
N VAL A 233 11.79 -15.69 14.44
CA VAL A 233 10.79 -15.67 15.53
C VAL A 233 10.93 -16.89 16.42
N SER A 234 11.09 -18.08 15.85
CA SER A 234 11.32 -19.31 16.62
C SER A 234 12.60 -19.27 17.46
N ARG A 235 13.67 -18.66 16.93
CA ARG A 235 14.96 -18.52 17.65
C ARG A 235 14.85 -17.62 18.89
N TYR A 236 14.14 -16.50 18.80
CA TYR A 236 14.15 -15.46 19.84
C TYR A 236 12.93 -15.48 20.76
N PHE A 237 11.80 -16.05 20.32
CA PHE A 237 10.54 -16.04 21.07
C PHE A 237 9.97 -17.43 21.36
N GLY A 238 10.57 -18.49 20.80
CA GLY A 238 10.13 -19.87 20.97
C GLY A 238 9.40 -20.44 19.74
N PRO A 239 9.41 -21.77 19.60
CA PRO A 239 8.87 -22.46 18.43
C PRO A 239 7.33 -22.39 18.31
N GLU A 240 6.64 -22.01 19.38
CA GLU A 240 5.18 -21.83 19.44
C GLU A 240 4.71 -20.50 18.83
N VAL A 241 5.62 -19.54 18.62
CA VAL A 241 5.27 -18.23 18.07
C VAL A 241 5.29 -18.29 16.55
N ASP A 242 4.12 -18.12 15.94
CA ASP A 242 3.98 -18.08 14.49
C ASP A 242 4.07 -16.66 13.94
N TYR A 243 5.00 -16.42 13.03
CA TYR A 243 5.20 -15.12 12.42
C TYR A 243 3.94 -14.59 11.70
N LEU A 244 3.22 -15.47 10.97
CA LEU A 244 2.03 -15.04 10.25
C LEU A 244 0.92 -14.58 11.20
N SER A 245 0.77 -15.26 12.34
CA SER A 245 -0.17 -14.84 13.38
C SER A 245 0.18 -13.48 13.97
N LEU A 246 1.48 -13.18 14.18
CA LEU A 246 1.93 -11.86 14.61
C LEU A 246 1.62 -10.77 13.57
N PHE A 247 1.86 -11.08 12.30
CA PHE A 247 1.58 -10.18 11.19
C PHE A 247 0.08 -9.87 11.08
N GLN A 248 -0.78 -10.88 11.20
CA GLN A 248 -2.23 -10.74 11.16
C GLN A 248 -2.80 -10.02 12.38
N ALA A 249 -2.10 -10.06 13.50
CA ALA A 249 -2.54 -9.46 14.76
C ALA A 249 -2.40 -7.93 14.82
N ALA A 250 -1.96 -7.27 13.75
CA ALA A 250 -1.84 -5.82 13.72
C ALA A 250 -3.17 -5.12 14.08
N ASP A 251 -3.07 -4.07 14.88
CA ASP A 251 -4.22 -3.31 15.38
C ASP A 251 -4.90 -2.52 14.28
N LEU A 252 -4.13 -1.88 13.40
CA LEU A 252 -4.64 -1.11 12.26
C LEU A 252 -3.86 -1.39 10.97
N TRP A 253 -4.63 -1.35 9.88
CA TRP A 253 -4.15 -1.44 8.50
C TRP A 253 -4.52 -0.15 7.79
N LEU A 254 -3.58 0.81 7.73
CA LEU A 254 -3.77 2.08 7.04
C LEU A 254 -3.51 1.85 5.55
N MET A 255 -4.57 1.64 4.79
CA MET A 255 -4.49 1.34 3.35
C MET A 255 -4.31 2.63 2.56
N ARG A 256 -3.22 2.73 1.81
CA ARG A 256 -2.91 3.89 0.96
C ARG A 256 -3.71 3.91 -0.34
N VAL A 257 -4.90 3.40 -0.30
CA VAL A 257 -5.88 3.32 -1.39
C VAL A 257 -7.25 3.69 -0.86
N ASP A 258 -8.21 3.92 -1.75
CA ASP A 258 -9.62 4.14 -1.45
C ASP A 258 -10.52 3.57 -2.55
N PHE A 259 -11.84 3.67 -2.39
CA PHE A 259 -12.80 3.15 -3.37
C PHE A 259 -13.03 4.06 -4.59
N VAL A 260 -12.43 5.23 -4.65
CA VAL A 260 -12.30 5.98 -5.91
C VAL A 260 -11.39 5.20 -6.87
N PHE A 261 -10.35 4.59 -6.32
CA PHE A 261 -9.36 3.81 -7.07
C PHE A 261 -9.66 2.30 -7.07
N GLU A 262 -9.94 1.69 -5.89
CA GLU A 262 -10.17 0.26 -5.74
C GLU A 262 -11.54 -0.20 -6.26
N PHE A 263 -11.66 -1.50 -6.59
CA PHE A 263 -12.95 -2.13 -6.78
C PHE A 263 -13.65 -2.37 -5.44
N PRO A 264 -15.00 -2.29 -5.38
CA PRO A 264 -15.76 -2.59 -4.16
C PRO A 264 -15.46 -4.00 -3.66
N ARG A 265 -15.15 -4.10 -2.36
CA ARG A 265 -14.82 -5.36 -1.70
C ARG A 265 -15.21 -5.32 -0.22
N PRO A 266 -15.40 -6.47 0.44
CA PRO A 266 -15.55 -6.52 1.89
C PRO A 266 -14.32 -5.93 2.59
N THR A 267 -14.56 -5.22 3.69
CA THR A 267 -13.53 -4.63 4.52
C THR A 267 -13.79 -4.92 5.99
N MET A 268 -12.83 -4.61 6.85
CA MET A 268 -12.89 -4.86 8.28
C MET A 268 -12.75 -3.55 9.06
N PRO A 269 -13.27 -3.47 10.31
CA PRO A 269 -13.22 -2.24 11.11
C PRO A 269 -11.81 -1.69 11.35
N ASN A 270 -10.79 -2.55 11.37
CA ASN A 270 -9.38 -2.14 11.54
C ASN A 270 -8.67 -1.83 10.22
N VAL A 271 -9.38 -1.79 9.11
CA VAL A 271 -8.87 -1.36 7.79
C VAL A 271 -9.33 0.06 7.54
N ILE A 272 -8.37 0.99 7.50
CA ILE A 272 -8.63 2.41 7.32
C ILE A 272 -8.12 2.83 5.95
N TYR A 273 -9.01 3.34 5.12
CA TYR A 273 -8.67 3.82 3.80
C TYR A 273 -8.21 5.27 3.86
N MET A 274 -7.07 5.57 3.25
CA MET A 274 -6.48 6.90 3.23
C MET A 274 -5.82 7.22 1.87
N GLY A 275 -6.47 6.81 0.78
CA GLY A 275 -6.01 7.10 -0.58
C GLY A 275 -5.76 8.59 -0.78
N GLY A 276 -4.61 8.95 -1.37
CA GLY A 276 -4.27 10.36 -1.63
C GLY A 276 -3.84 11.20 -0.42
N PHE A 277 -3.63 10.61 0.76
CA PHE A 277 -3.24 11.35 1.97
C PHE A 277 -1.93 12.16 1.83
N GLN A 278 -1.08 11.79 0.88
CA GLN A 278 0.17 12.50 0.55
C GLN A 278 -0.04 13.67 -0.42
N CYS A 279 -1.19 13.73 -1.09
CA CYS A 279 -1.48 14.78 -2.07
C CYS A 279 -1.72 16.12 -1.38
N LYS A 280 -1.36 17.19 -2.06
CA LYS A 280 -1.46 18.56 -1.54
C LYS A 280 -1.89 19.50 -2.66
N PRO A 281 -2.52 20.62 -2.35
CA PRO A 281 -2.72 21.69 -3.33
C PRO A 281 -1.39 22.07 -3.98
N ALA A 282 -1.43 22.33 -5.29
CA ALA A 282 -0.25 22.70 -6.05
C ALA A 282 0.36 24.00 -5.51
N LYS A 283 1.68 24.02 -5.35
CA LYS A 283 2.46 25.21 -5.06
C LYS A 283 2.91 25.87 -6.36
N PRO A 284 3.24 27.19 -6.33
CA PRO A 284 3.87 27.84 -7.46
C PRO A 284 5.12 27.10 -7.92
N LEU A 285 5.30 26.96 -9.22
CA LEU A 285 6.45 26.30 -9.82
C LEU A 285 7.71 27.18 -9.68
N PRO A 286 8.90 26.56 -9.69
CA PRO A 286 10.15 27.31 -9.92
C PRO A 286 10.07 28.10 -11.22
N GLN A 287 10.69 29.29 -11.25
CA GLN A 287 10.55 30.24 -12.34
C GLN A 287 10.83 29.63 -13.73
N GLU A 288 11.93 28.87 -13.87
CA GLU A 288 12.30 28.24 -15.14
C GLU A 288 11.25 27.24 -15.66
N LEU A 289 10.66 26.46 -14.76
CA LEU A 289 9.58 25.54 -15.11
C LEU A 289 8.29 26.28 -15.43
N GLU A 290 7.97 27.33 -14.67
CA GLU A 290 6.79 28.16 -14.94
C GLU A 290 6.88 28.81 -16.32
N GLU A 291 8.02 29.41 -16.66
CA GLU A 291 8.27 30.01 -17.99
C GLU A 291 8.09 28.97 -19.11
N PHE A 292 8.63 27.76 -18.91
CA PHE A 292 8.46 26.68 -19.88
C PHE A 292 6.97 26.28 -20.01
N VAL A 293 6.26 26.11 -18.91
CA VAL A 293 4.83 25.77 -18.90
C VAL A 293 4.00 26.87 -19.55
N GLN A 294 4.28 28.15 -19.26
CA GLN A 294 3.58 29.28 -19.87
C GLN A 294 3.81 29.36 -21.38
N SER A 295 5.00 28.99 -21.87
CA SER A 295 5.32 28.96 -23.29
C SER A 295 4.51 27.95 -24.12
N SER A 296 3.74 27.05 -23.46
CA SER A 296 2.85 26.07 -24.12
C SER A 296 1.59 26.69 -24.72
N GLY A 297 1.32 27.98 -24.43
CA GLY A 297 0.15 28.68 -24.96
C GLY A 297 -1.16 28.01 -24.54
N VAL A 298 -2.03 27.76 -25.52
CA VAL A 298 -3.34 27.11 -25.34
C VAL A 298 -3.26 25.59 -25.31
N HIS A 299 -2.20 25.02 -25.84
CA HIS A 299 -2.05 23.55 -25.97
C HIS A 299 -1.75 22.88 -24.63
N GLY A 300 -1.09 23.59 -23.70
CA GLY A 300 -0.75 23.09 -22.39
C GLY A 300 0.43 22.13 -22.39
N VAL A 301 0.59 21.41 -21.27
CA VAL A 301 1.74 20.56 -21.02
C VAL A 301 1.36 19.12 -20.74
N ILE A 302 2.25 18.20 -21.14
CA ILE A 302 2.24 16.79 -20.79
C ILE A 302 3.37 16.55 -19.81
N ILE A 303 3.10 15.83 -18.73
CA ILE A 303 4.11 15.43 -17.75
C ILE A 303 4.43 13.96 -17.96
N MET A 304 5.71 13.58 -18.01
CA MET A 304 6.13 12.18 -18.06
C MET A 304 7.08 11.84 -16.93
N SER A 305 6.74 10.78 -16.17
CA SER A 305 7.59 10.23 -15.11
C SER A 305 7.38 8.73 -14.96
N LEU A 306 8.47 7.97 -14.98
CA LEU A 306 8.47 6.53 -14.70
C LEU A 306 8.82 6.21 -13.23
N GLY A 307 8.65 7.18 -12.34
CA GLY A 307 8.85 7.03 -10.89
C GLY A 307 10.32 7.15 -10.47
N THR A 308 10.61 6.71 -9.25
CA THR A 308 11.92 6.91 -8.61
C THR A 308 12.95 5.86 -9.00
N LEU A 309 12.51 4.65 -9.34
CA LEU A 309 13.39 3.50 -9.59
C LEU A 309 13.94 3.47 -11.02
N ILE A 310 13.16 3.89 -12.01
CA ILE A 310 13.52 3.84 -13.42
C ILE A 310 13.74 5.25 -13.92
N GLY A 311 15.02 5.61 -14.04
CA GLY A 311 15.44 6.93 -14.52
C GLY A 311 15.72 7.01 -16.03
N GLN A 312 15.91 5.86 -16.68
CA GLN A 312 16.26 5.76 -18.10
C GLN A 312 15.50 4.62 -18.78
N LEU A 313 15.38 4.67 -20.07
CA LEU A 313 14.81 3.65 -20.94
C LEU A 313 15.86 3.16 -21.95
N PRO A 314 15.68 1.99 -22.58
CA PRO A 314 16.44 1.62 -23.76
C PRO A 314 16.39 2.72 -24.83
N HIS A 315 17.49 2.92 -25.54
CA HIS A 315 17.61 4.03 -26.49
C HIS A 315 16.55 4.00 -27.59
N ASP A 316 16.24 2.82 -28.12
CA ASP A 316 15.22 2.62 -29.14
C ASP A 316 13.82 3.02 -28.66
N ILE A 317 13.45 2.64 -27.44
CA ILE A 317 12.16 3.00 -26.83
C ILE A 317 12.13 4.50 -26.50
N ALA A 318 13.21 5.04 -25.95
CA ALA A 318 13.30 6.47 -25.66
C ALA A 318 13.18 7.33 -26.92
N ASP A 319 13.78 6.91 -28.03
CA ASP A 319 13.69 7.59 -29.33
C ASP A 319 12.26 7.51 -29.92
N GLU A 320 11.57 6.38 -29.84
CA GLU A 320 10.18 6.27 -30.28
C GLU A 320 9.23 7.18 -29.49
N ILE A 321 9.41 7.25 -28.16
CA ILE A 321 8.66 8.17 -27.28
C ILE A 321 8.98 9.62 -27.64
N ALA A 322 10.24 9.96 -27.84
CA ALA A 322 10.67 11.31 -28.19
C ALA A 322 10.12 11.78 -29.55
N VAL A 323 10.07 10.88 -30.57
CA VAL A 323 9.43 11.16 -31.87
C VAL A 323 7.95 11.45 -31.69
N ALA A 324 7.24 10.64 -30.92
CA ALA A 324 5.82 10.84 -30.69
C ALA A 324 5.56 12.20 -30.00
N PHE A 325 6.34 12.56 -29.00
CA PHE A 325 6.24 13.87 -28.33
C PHE A 325 6.57 15.03 -29.28
N ALA A 326 7.57 14.89 -30.16
CA ALA A 326 7.98 15.94 -31.08
C ALA A 326 6.88 16.33 -32.07
N GLN A 327 5.91 15.44 -32.34
CA GLN A 327 4.78 15.66 -33.25
C GLN A 327 3.61 16.40 -32.59
N LEU A 328 3.62 16.56 -31.25
CA LEU A 328 2.52 17.18 -30.50
C LEU A 328 2.68 18.71 -30.41
N PRO A 329 1.58 19.46 -30.41
CA PRO A 329 1.62 20.91 -30.16
C PRO A 329 1.84 21.25 -28.68
N GLN A 330 1.65 20.29 -27.77
CA GLN A 330 1.89 20.45 -26.32
C GLN A 330 3.39 20.55 -26.03
N LYS A 331 3.74 21.24 -24.97
CA LYS A 331 5.05 21.11 -24.35
C LYS A 331 5.09 19.84 -23.49
N VAL A 332 6.27 19.23 -23.35
CA VAL A 332 6.47 18.02 -22.55
C VAL A 332 7.54 18.27 -21.52
N ILE A 333 7.28 17.91 -20.26
CA ILE A 333 8.29 17.84 -19.21
C ILE A 333 8.50 16.37 -18.88
N TRP A 334 9.67 15.86 -19.22
CA TRP A 334 10.01 14.44 -19.08
C TRP A 334 11.12 14.26 -18.06
N ARG A 335 10.82 13.58 -16.95
CA ARG A 335 11.85 13.14 -16.00
C ARG A 335 12.63 11.98 -16.58
N TYR A 336 13.87 12.24 -16.95
CA TYR A 336 14.75 11.30 -17.64
C TYR A 336 16.21 11.51 -17.28
N LYS A 337 16.90 10.45 -16.84
CA LYS A 337 18.31 10.47 -16.43
C LYS A 337 19.24 9.77 -17.42
N GLY A 338 18.70 9.18 -18.49
CA GLY A 338 19.49 8.55 -19.54
C GLY A 338 20.10 9.53 -20.53
N ASP A 339 20.81 9.02 -21.50
CA ASP A 339 21.34 9.82 -22.59
C ASP A 339 20.20 10.49 -23.37
N ARG A 340 20.44 11.73 -23.80
CA ARG A 340 19.43 12.51 -24.54
C ARG A 340 19.01 11.75 -25.80
N PRO A 341 17.71 11.44 -26.01
CA PRO A 341 17.24 10.80 -27.22
C PRO A 341 17.62 11.61 -28.48
N ALA A 342 18.08 10.93 -29.51
CA ALA A 342 18.53 11.59 -30.76
C ALA A 342 17.38 12.30 -31.47
N THR A 343 16.16 11.84 -31.26
CA THR A 343 14.93 12.33 -31.90
C THR A 343 14.14 13.34 -31.03
N LEU A 344 14.74 13.84 -29.95
CA LEU A 344 14.10 14.75 -29.01
C LEU A 344 13.69 16.08 -29.66
N GLY A 345 12.38 16.38 -29.61
CA GLY A 345 11.83 17.63 -30.14
C GLY A 345 12.11 18.87 -29.28
N ASN A 346 12.05 20.05 -29.86
CA ASN A 346 12.22 21.34 -29.17
C ASN A 346 11.07 21.66 -28.18
N ASN A 347 9.97 20.91 -28.23
CA ASN A 347 8.85 21.02 -27.32
C ASN A 347 9.03 20.23 -26.03
N THR A 348 10.12 19.43 -25.90
CA THR A 348 10.36 18.54 -24.77
C THR A 348 11.54 19.02 -23.92
N LEU A 349 11.29 19.22 -22.62
CA LEU A 349 12.28 19.51 -21.58
C LEU A 349 12.58 18.24 -20.79
N LEU A 350 13.86 17.81 -20.80
CA LEU A 350 14.33 16.73 -19.93
C LEU A 350 14.78 17.30 -18.59
N VAL A 351 14.39 16.64 -17.50
CA VAL A 351 14.75 17.03 -16.13
C VAL A 351 15.12 15.80 -15.30
N ASP A 352 16.11 15.92 -14.43
CA ASP A 352 16.50 14.85 -13.49
C ASP A 352 15.48 14.65 -12.39
N TRP A 353 14.85 15.76 -11.98
CA TRP A 353 13.83 15.82 -10.94
C TRP A 353 12.82 16.93 -11.23
N MET A 354 11.55 16.69 -10.82
CA MET A 354 10.49 17.68 -10.99
C MET A 354 9.53 17.68 -9.79
N PRO A 355 8.92 18.83 -9.44
CA PRO A 355 7.85 18.91 -8.45
C PRO A 355 6.55 18.35 -9.03
N GLN A 356 6.43 17.01 -9.08
CA GLN A 356 5.38 16.29 -9.81
C GLN A 356 3.97 16.70 -9.36
N ASN A 357 3.72 16.74 -8.03
CA ASN A 357 2.43 17.17 -7.50
C ASN A 357 2.05 18.58 -7.97
N ASP A 358 3.00 19.51 -7.96
CA ASP A 358 2.74 20.91 -8.30
C ASP A 358 2.55 21.08 -9.81
N LEU A 359 3.30 20.32 -10.63
CA LEU A 359 3.12 20.28 -12.07
C LEU A 359 1.77 19.64 -12.47
N LEU A 360 1.35 18.56 -11.81
CA LEU A 360 0.05 17.94 -12.07
C LEU A 360 -1.10 18.88 -11.69
N GLY A 361 -0.96 19.66 -10.61
CA GLY A 361 -1.97 20.64 -10.22
C GLY A 361 -1.94 21.96 -11.01
N HIS A 362 -1.00 22.13 -11.94
CA HIS A 362 -0.93 23.34 -12.75
C HIS A 362 -2.09 23.39 -13.78
N PRO A 363 -2.80 24.53 -13.96
CA PRO A 363 -3.97 24.62 -14.85
C PRO A 363 -3.70 24.27 -16.33
N LYS A 364 -2.46 24.37 -16.77
CA LYS A 364 -2.04 23.99 -18.13
C LYS A 364 -1.68 22.53 -18.30
N THR A 365 -1.63 21.72 -17.24
CA THR A 365 -1.36 20.29 -17.36
C THR A 365 -2.57 19.57 -17.96
N ARG A 366 -2.33 18.80 -19.02
CA ARG A 366 -3.36 18.13 -19.82
C ARG A 366 -3.33 16.61 -19.64
N LEU A 367 -2.16 16.04 -19.45
CA LEU A 367 -1.98 14.61 -19.45
C LEU A 367 -0.74 14.21 -18.63
N PHE A 368 -0.81 13.05 -17.98
CA PHE A 368 0.31 12.44 -17.29
C PHE A 368 0.68 11.10 -17.92
N VAL A 369 1.89 10.98 -18.44
CA VAL A 369 2.47 9.71 -18.86
C VAL A 369 3.17 9.10 -17.65
N ALA A 370 2.62 8.01 -17.14
CA ALA A 370 3.01 7.44 -15.85
C ALA A 370 3.20 5.92 -15.91
N HIS A 371 4.13 5.42 -15.09
CA HIS A 371 4.34 3.97 -14.93
C HIS A 371 3.23 3.24 -14.15
N GLY A 372 2.33 3.97 -13.48
CA GLY A 372 1.26 3.35 -12.70
C GLY A 372 1.59 3.11 -11.22
N GLY A 373 2.66 3.69 -10.69
CA GLY A 373 2.90 3.69 -9.25
C GLY A 373 1.83 4.47 -8.49
N THR A 374 1.37 3.93 -7.35
CA THR A 374 0.23 4.50 -6.59
C THR A 374 0.40 5.97 -6.23
N ASN A 375 1.62 6.46 -5.95
CA ASN A 375 1.83 7.88 -5.62
C ASN A 375 1.39 8.79 -6.77
N GLY A 376 1.91 8.55 -7.97
CA GLY A 376 1.58 9.34 -9.15
C GLY A 376 0.12 9.18 -9.58
N ILE A 377 -0.47 7.99 -9.39
CA ILE A 377 -1.90 7.78 -9.65
C ILE A 377 -2.76 8.64 -8.73
N PHE A 378 -2.49 8.64 -7.41
CA PHE A 378 -3.27 9.46 -6.49
C PHE A 378 -3.04 10.95 -6.68
N GLU A 379 -1.84 11.39 -7.04
CA GLU A 379 -1.58 12.79 -7.45
C GLU A 379 -2.39 13.14 -8.72
N ALA A 380 -2.43 12.25 -9.72
CA ALA A 380 -3.22 12.45 -10.93
C ALA A 380 -4.72 12.48 -10.63
N ILE A 381 -5.23 11.60 -9.75
CA ILE A 381 -6.63 11.62 -9.28
C ILE A 381 -6.92 12.93 -8.56
N TYR A 382 -6.07 13.33 -7.59
CA TYR A 382 -6.25 14.53 -6.79
C TYR A 382 -6.31 15.80 -7.66
N HIS A 383 -5.45 15.90 -8.66
CA HIS A 383 -5.43 17.03 -9.60
C HIS A 383 -6.29 16.79 -10.84
N SER A 384 -6.97 15.63 -10.91
CA SER A 384 -7.87 15.24 -12.02
C SER A 384 -7.17 15.26 -13.39
N VAL A 385 -5.97 14.73 -13.48
CA VAL A 385 -5.19 14.64 -14.70
C VAL A 385 -5.31 13.22 -15.26
N PRO A 386 -5.76 13.05 -16.53
CA PRO A 386 -5.85 11.73 -17.13
C PRO A 386 -4.48 11.13 -17.44
N ILE A 387 -4.42 9.79 -17.55
CA ILE A 387 -3.16 9.04 -17.60
C ILE A 387 -3.00 8.26 -18.91
N VAL A 388 -1.81 8.34 -19.52
CA VAL A 388 -1.28 7.28 -20.38
C VAL A 388 -0.32 6.43 -19.54
N GLY A 389 -0.69 5.17 -19.31
CA GLY A 389 0.05 4.25 -18.45
C GLY A 389 1.06 3.41 -19.24
N LEU A 390 2.31 3.42 -18.78
CA LEU A 390 3.40 2.57 -19.22
C LEU A 390 3.83 1.66 -18.05
N PRO A 391 3.05 0.62 -17.71
CA PRO A 391 3.36 -0.21 -16.54
C PRO A 391 4.61 -1.03 -16.79
N LEU A 392 5.50 -1.07 -15.79
CA LEU A 392 6.80 -1.72 -15.86
C LEU A 392 6.84 -2.95 -14.96
N VAL A 393 6.55 -2.79 -13.65
CA VAL A 393 6.77 -3.82 -12.63
C VAL A 393 5.75 -3.72 -11.47
N PHE A 394 5.72 -4.71 -10.60
CA PHE A 394 4.95 -4.77 -9.34
C PHE A 394 3.42 -4.64 -9.53
N ASP A 395 2.83 -3.70 -8.79
CA ASP A 395 1.41 -3.38 -8.79
C ASP A 395 0.96 -2.48 -9.96
N GLN A 396 1.90 -2.04 -10.79
CA GLN A 396 1.65 -0.99 -11.79
C GLN A 396 0.65 -1.40 -12.86
N THR A 397 0.73 -2.65 -13.34
CA THR A 397 -0.20 -3.17 -14.37
C THR A 397 -1.64 -3.21 -13.84
N ASP A 398 -1.83 -3.72 -12.61
CA ASP A 398 -3.15 -3.75 -11.97
C ASP A 398 -3.66 -2.33 -11.72
N ASN A 399 -2.78 -1.43 -11.27
CA ASN A 399 -3.14 -0.05 -10.99
C ASN A 399 -3.63 0.69 -12.24
N ILE A 400 -2.88 0.60 -13.34
CA ILE A 400 -3.29 1.22 -14.61
C ILE A 400 -4.54 0.54 -15.18
N SER A 401 -4.69 -0.78 -15.02
CA SER A 401 -5.90 -1.50 -15.43
C SER A 401 -7.14 -1.00 -14.70
N ARG A 402 -7.04 -0.72 -13.38
CA ARG A 402 -8.13 -0.09 -12.61
C ARG A 402 -8.50 1.28 -13.17
N MET A 403 -7.52 2.14 -13.45
CA MET A 403 -7.74 3.47 -14.03
C MET A 403 -8.36 3.39 -15.43
N LYS A 404 -7.92 2.42 -16.25
CA LYS A 404 -8.50 2.15 -17.58
C LYS A 404 -9.98 1.78 -17.49
N VAL A 405 -10.36 0.88 -16.59
CA VAL A 405 -11.77 0.45 -16.39
C VAL A 405 -12.64 1.60 -15.91
N LYS A 406 -12.08 2.53 -15.13
CA LYS A 406 -12.75 3.74 -14.67
C LYS A 406 -12.82 4.85 -15.75
N GLY A 407 -12.26 4.62 -16.93
CA GLY A 407 -12.32 5.56 -18.06
C GLY A 407 -11.35 6.75 -17.97
N VAL A 408 -10.34 6.68 -17.11
CA VAL A 408 -9.40 7.79 -16.86
C VAL A 408 -7.95 7.47 -17.24
N ALA A 409 -7.71 6.33 -17.88
CA ALA A 409 -6.40 5.96 -18.40
C ALA A 409 -6.46 5.13 -19.68
N LYS A 410 -5.40 5.25 -20.49
CA LYS A 410 -5.02 4.29 -21.55
C LYS A 410 -3.78 3.55 -21.12
N VAL A 411 -3.64 2.29 -21.57
CA VAL A 411 -2.48 1.44 -21.26
C VAL A 411 -1.72 1.19 -22.55
N VAL A 412 -0.43 1.43 -22.50
CA VAL A 412 0.51 1.07 -23.59
C VAL A 412 1.54 0.11 -23.02
N ASP A 413 1.69 -1.05 -23.63
CA ASP A 413 2.71 -2.02 -23.26
C ASP A 413 4.06 -1.58 -23.84
N LEU A 414 5.05 -1.42 -22.98
CA LEU A 414 6.39 -0.99 -23.36
C LEU A 414 7.07 -1.98 -24.33
N ALA A 415 6.75 -3.28 -24.22
CA ALA A 415 7.30 -4.31 -25.10
C ALA A 415 6.84 -4.20 -26.56
N THR A 416 5.69 -3.55 -26.80
CA THR A 416 5.11 -3.36 -28.14
C THR A 416 5.01 -1.89 -28.52
N LEU A 417 5.60 -1.00 -27.72
CA LEU A 417 5.53 0.44 -27.93
C LEU A 417 6.28 0.82 -29.21
N ASP A 418 5.57 1.48 -30.11
CA ASP A 418 6.13 2.26 -31.19
C ASP A 418 5.52 3.67 -31.19
N ARG A 419 6.08 4.58 -32.00
CA ARG A 419 5.61 5.97 -32.09
C ARG A 419 4.13 6.11 -32.45
N ASN A 420 3.57 5.20 -33.27
CA ASN A 420 2.19 5.28 -33.72
C ASN A 420 1.23 4.87 -32.62
N ILE A 421 1.49 3.73 -31.96
CA ILE A 421 0.72 3.22 -30.81
C ILE A 421 0.74 4.26 -29.69
N PHE A 422 1.90 4.82 -29.40
CA PHE A 422 2.03 5.80 -28.33
C PHE A 422 1.36 7.13 -28.68
N SER A 423 1.53 7.65 -29.90
CA SER A 423 0.86 8.87 -30.38
C SER A 423 -0.66 8.72 -30.35
N GLN A 424 -1.19 7.57 -30.79
CA GLN A 424 -2.63 7.28 -30.71
C GLN A 424 -3.13 7.30 -29.28
N ALA A 425 -2.44 6.66 -28.36
CA ALA A 425 -2.82 6.65 -26.94
C ALA A 425 -2.83 8.05 -26.31
N LEU A 426 -1.83 8.89 -26.66
CA LEU A 426 -1.77 10.29 -26.21
C LEU A 426 -2.97 11.09 -26.75
N GLN A 427 -3.27 10.97 -28.03
CA GLN A 427 -4.38 11.70 -28.66
C GLN A 427 -5.73 11.29 -28.07
N GLU A 428 -6.02 9.99 -27.93
CA GLU A 428 -7.26 9.49 -27.36
C GLU A 428 -7.50 10.03 -25.93
N VAL A 429 -6.43 10.15 -25.11
CA VAL A 429 -6.54 10.68 -23.75
C VAL A 429 -6.75 12.19 -23.75
N LEU A 430 -6.08 12.92 -24.64
CA LEU A 430 -6.24 14.38 -24.75
C LEU A 430 -7.65 14.80 -25.20
N ASP A 431 -8.34 13.95 -25.99
CA ASP A 431 -9.64 14.25 -26.58
C ASP A 431 -10.83 13.85 -25.66
N GLU A 432 -10.70 12.84 -24.80
CA GLU A 432 -11.87 12.14 -24.22
C GLU A 432 -12.12 12.32 -22.69
N LEU A 433 -11.21 12.86 -21.84
CA LEU A 433 -11.31 12.63 -20.38
C LEU A 433 -11.46 13.88 -19.48
N HIS A 434 -12.39 13.83 -18.48
CA HIS A 434 -12.69 14.90 -17.50
C HIS A 434 -12.81 14.46 -16.01
N LYS A 435 -12.94 15.44 -15.08
CA LYS A 435 -12.58 15.49 -13.65
C LYS A 435 -13.70 15.35 -12.60
N ASP A 436 -13.44 14.67 -11.43
CA ASP A 436 -14.13 14.87 -10.13
C ASP A 436 -13.47 14.19 -8.89
N VAL A 437 -13.41 14.82 -7.69
CA VAL A 437 -12.79 14.25 -6.43
C VAL A 437 -13.37 14.77 -5.10
N PRO A 438 -13.43 13.97 -3.99
CA PRO A 438 -13.71 14.44 -2.61
C PRO A 438 -12.74 13.98 -1.48
N MET A 439 -12.56 14.82 -0.45
CA MET A 439 -12.13 14.71 0.98
C MET A 439 -10.70 14.34 1.44
N GLU A 440 -10.27 14.94 2.60
CA GLU A 440 -8.93 14.90 3.25
C GLU A 440 -8.58 13.57 3.97
N PRO A 441 -7.77 12.66 3.40
CA PRO A 441 -7.51 11.32 3.97
C PRO A 441 -6.49 11.30 5.12
N LEU A 442 -5.59 12.29 5.21
CA LEU A 442 -4.52 12.29 6.20
C LEU A 442 -5.05 12.44 7.63
N ASP A 443 -6.05 13.30 7.84
CA ASP A 443 -6.65 13.52 9.16
C ASP A 443 -7.32 12.25 9.71
N THR A 444 -7.95 11.45 8.84
CA THR A 444 -8.49 10.14 9.21
C THR A 444 -7.40 9.19 9.69
N ALA A 445 -6.27 9.13 9.00
CA ALA A 445 -5.14 8.28 9.39
C ALA A 445 -4.57 8.70 10.76
N LEU A 446 -4.38 9.99 10.97
CA LEU A 446 -3.83 10.54 12.22
C LEU A 446 -4.78 10.30 13.40
N PHE A 447 -6.10 10.50 13.22
CA PHE A 447 -7.11 10.18 14.24
C PHE A 447 -6.97 8.73 14.73
N TRP A 448 -6.86 7.77 13.82
CA TRP A 448 -6.78 6.36 14.19
C TRP A 448 -5.43 5.98 14.82
N ILE A 449 -4.31 6.57 14.38
CA ILE A 449 -3.00 6.37 15.02
C ILE A 449 -3.06 6.86 16.47
N GLU A 450 -3.54 8.07 16.70
CA GLU A 450 -3.70 8.63 18.04
C GLU A 450 -4.70 7.83 18.91
N PHE A 451 -5.77 7.30 18.28
CA PHE A 451 -6.71 6.40 18.96
C PHE A 451 -6.01 5.16 19.51
N VAL A 452 -5.18 4.49 18.67
CA VAL A 452 -4.41 3.30 19.10
C VAL A 452 -3.43 3.64 20.21
N MET A 453 -2.77 4.80 20.16
CA MET A 453 -1.88 5.26 21.22
C MET A 453 -2.63 5.49 22.54
N ARG A 454 -3.79 6.19 22.51
CA ARG A 454 -4.60 6.47 23.70
C ARG A 454 -5.16 5.21 24.34
N HIS A 455 -5.61 4.25 23.54
CA HIS A 455 -6.31 3.04 24.01
C HIS A 455 -5.40 1.82 24.14
N LYS A 456 -4.08 1.98 23.89
CA LYS A 456 -3.08 0.89 23.94
C LYS A 456 -3.45 -0.29 23.04
N GLY A 457 -4.01 0.03 21.89
CA GLY A 457 -4.42 -0.93 20.87
C GLY A 457 -5.85 -0.73 20.37
N ALA A 458 -6.26 -1.54 19.41
CA ALA A 458 -7.58 -1.53 18.79
C ALA A 458 -8.16 -2.95 18.68
N ALA A 459 -8.00 -3.78 19.73
CA ALA A 459 -8.41 -5.19 19.72
C ALA A 459 -9.88 -5.42 19.35
N HIS A 460 -10.77 -4.50 19.73
CA HIS A 460 -12.20 -4.54 19.41
C HIS A 460 -12.53 -4.32 17.92
N LEU A 461 -11.57 -3.83 17.12
CA LEU A 461 -11.71 -3.67 15.66
C LEU A 461 -11.24 -4.89 14.88
N ARG A 462 -10.56 -5.83 15.54
CA ARG A 462 -10.08 -7.08 14.91
C ARG A 462 -11.18 -8.14 14.95
N THR A 463 -11.26 -8.93 13.89
CA THR A 463 -12.22 -10.04 13.82
C THR A 463 -11.52 -11.37 14.09
N GLU A 464 -12.29 -12.42 14.41
CA GLU A 464 -11.74 -13.77 14.58
C GLU A 464 -11.36 -14.43 13.25
N SER A 465 -11.73 -13.85 12.09
CA SER A 465 -11.51 -14.46 10.78
C SER A 465 -10.05 -14.83 10.50
N TYR A 466 -9.09 -14.02 10.96
CA TYR A 466 -7.65 -14.28 10.77
C TYR A 466 -7.10 -15.43 11.64
N ARG A 467 -7.83 -15.82 12.72
CA ARG A 467 -7.47 -16.95 13.60
C ARG A 467 -8.10 -18.27 13.14
N MET A 468 -9.09 -18.20 12.26
CA MET A 468 -9.77 -19.37 11.78
C MET A 468 -8.92 -20.12 10.76
N PRO A 469 -8.82 -21.46 10.84
CA PRO A 469 -8.24 -22.24 9.75
C PRO A 469 -9.07 -22.09 8.48
N TRP A 470 -8.43 -22.17 7.32
CA TRP A 470 -9.07 -21.92 6.02
C TRP A 470 -10.38 -22.68 5.79
N TYR A 471 -10.45 -23.93 6.25
CA TYR A 471 -11.64 -24.76 6.10
C TYR A 471 -12.82 -24.28 6.97
N SER A 472 -12.56 -23.77 8.17
CA SER A 472 -13.59 -23.14 9.01
C SER A 472 -14.00 -21.79 8.46
N TYR A 473 -13.05 -20.98 7.98
CA TYR A 473 -13.32 -19.68 7.37
C TYR A 473 -14.25 -19.79 6.14
N HIS A 474 -14.09 -20.84 5.33
CA HIS A 474 -14.94 -21.11 4.17
C HIS A 474 -16.08 -22.08 4.48
N SER A 475 -16.29 -22.45 5.75
CA SER A 475 -17.30 -23.43 6.19
C SER A 475 -17.24 -24.78 5.46
N VAL A 476 -16.05 -25.18 5.00
CA VAL A 476 -15.84 -26.45 4.30
C VAL A 476 -16.12 -27.62 5.23
N ASP A 477 -15.72 -27.54 6.49
CA ASP A 477 -16.01 -28.48 7.57
C ASP A 477 -17.53 -28.69 7.74
N VAL A 478 -18.30 -27.61 7.77
CA VAL A 478 -19.77 -27.64 7.86
C VAL A 478 -20.38 -28.26 6.61
N MET A 479 -19.91 -27.86 5.41
CA MET A 479 -20.40 -28.42 4.15
C MET A 479 -20.15 -29.93 4.04
N VAL A 480 -18.93 -30.36 4.37
CA VAL A 480 -18.58 -31.79 4.37
C VAL A 480 -19.45 -32.57 5.37
N PHE A 481 -19.64 -32.03 6.60
CA PHE A 481 -20.51 -32.64 7.60
C PHE A 481 -21.94 -32.78 7.09
N LEU A 482 -22.56 -31.74 6.56
CA LEU A 482 -23.93 -31.76 6.07
C LEU A 482 -24.10 -32.72 4.87
N LEU A 483 -23.15 -32.71 3.92
CA LEU A 483 -23.17 -33.65 2.80
C LEU A 483 -23.06 -35.10 3.27
N THR A 484 -22.24 -35.35 4.27
CA THR A 484 -22.10 -36.69 4.88
C THR A 484 -23.39 -37.13 5.55
N VAL A 485 -24.04 -36.27 6.30
CA VAL A 485 -25.35 -36.56 6.92
C VAL A 485 -26.42 -36.86 5.87
N VAL A 486 -26.48 -36.04 4.80
CA VAL A 486 -27.41 -36.30 3.68
C VAL A 486 -27.15 -37.63 3.02
N LEU A 487 -25.88 -37.96 2.75
CA LEU A 487 -25.49 -39.21 2.14
C LEU A 487 -25.90 -40.42 3.00
N PHE A 488 -25.61 -40.38 4.32
CA PHE A 488 -26.00 -41.43 5.25
C PHE A 488 -27.51 -41.60 5.35
N THR A 489 -28.27 -40.50 5.39
CA THR A 489 -29.76 -40.56 5.40
C THR A 489 -30.31 -41.18 4.12
N LEU A 490 -29.76 -40.80 2.96
CA LEU A 490 -30.16 -41.40 1.68
C LEU A 490 -29.84 -42.91 1.62
N LEU A 491 -28.65 -43.32 2.06
CA LEU A 491 -28.27 -44.74 2.11
C LEU A 491 -29.14 -45.55 3.07
N ALA A 492 -29.46 -44.99 4.25
CA ALA A 492 -30.39 -45.60 5.20
C ALA A 492 -31.79 -45.73 4.61
N PHE A 493 -32.29 -44.71 3.93
CA PHE A 493 -33.60 -44.71 3.27
C PHE A 493 -33.67 -45.79 2.15
N ILE A 494 -32.63 -45.86 1.31
CA ILE A 494 -32.51 -46.90 0.29
C ILE A 494 -32.45 -48.28 0.91
N GLY A 495 -31.72 -48.47 2.02
CA GLY A 495 -31.64 -49.72 2.78
C GLY A 495 -33.01 -50.15 3.34
N ILE A 496 -33.77 -49.21 3.90
CA ILE A 496 -35.13 -49.46 4.40
C ILE A 496 -36.05 -49.87 3.26
N ILE A 497 -36.05 -49.16 2.13
CA ILE A 497 -36.86 -49.53 0.95
C ILE A 497 -36.50 -50.90 0.47
N ARG A 498 -35.22 -51.23 0.31
CA ARG A 498 -34.76 -52.55 -0.10
C ARG A 498 -35.25 -53.67 0.87
N CYS A 499 -35.17 -53.42 2.17
CA CYS A 499 -35.64 -54.35 3.18
C CYS A 499 -37.16 -54.59 3.07
N PHE A 500 -37.98 -53.54 2.88
CA PHE A 500 -39.42 -53.70 2.67
C PHE A 500 -39.75 -54.40 1.36
N CYS A 501 -39.07 -54.11 0.25
CA CYS A 501 -39.26 -54.80 -1.02
C CYS A 501 -38.88 -56.27 -0.91
N CYS A 502 -37.74 -56.62 -0.31
CA CYS A 502 -37.34 -58.01 -0.09
C CYS A 502 -38.34 -58.76 0.80
N ARG A 503 -38.85 -58.17 1.89
CA ARG A 503 -39.88 -58.76 2.74
C ARG A 503 -41.22 -59.00 2.01
N SER A 504 -41.59 -58.00 1.15
CA SER A 504 -42.79 -58.13 0.33
C SER A 504 -42.67 -59.23 -0.73
N CYS A 505 -41.51 -59.39 -1.40
CA CYS A 505 -41.21 -60.43 -2.33
C CYS A 505 -41.20 -61.82 -1.66
N LEU A 506 -40.63 -61.95 -0.46
CA LEU A 506 -40.67 -63.21 0.33
C LEU A 506 -42.07 -63.59 0.77
N LYS A 507 -42.93 -62.65 1.15
CA LYS A 507 -44.33 -62.88 1.50
C LYS A 507 -45.17 -63.27 0.29
N MET A 508 -44.88 -62.84 -0.93
CA MET A 508 -45.54 -63.29 -2.15
C MET A 508 -45.14 -64.71 -2.51
N LYS A 509 -43.83 -65.02 -2.43
CA LYS A 509 -43.37 -66.43 -2.68
C LYS A 509 -43.96 -67.44 -1.71
N MET A 510 -44.14 -67.12 -0.43
CA MET A 510 -44.78 -68.00 0.58
C MET A 510 -46.30 -68.08 0.46
N LYS A 511 -46.95 -67.33 -0.42
CA LYS A 511 -48.39 -67.46 -0.74
C LYS A 511 -48.64 -68.26 -2.02
N GLU A 512 -47.62 -68.54 -2.83
CA GLU A 512 -47.66 -69.29 -4.05
C GLU A 512 -47.26 -70.79 -3.84
N GLU A 513 -46.69 -71.11 -2.66
CA GLU A 513 -46.55 -72.49 -2.13
C GLU A 513 -47.75 -72.86 -1.22
#